data_d7bf43705cbc11a6b4ac9989f074d478
#
_entry.id   d7bf43705cbc11a6b4ac9989f074d478
#
_cell.length_a   1.000
_cell.length_b   1.000
_cell.length_c   1.000
_cell.angle_alpha   90.00
_cell.angle_beta   90.00
_cell.angle_gamma   90.00
#
_symmetry.space_group_name_H-M   'P 1'
#
loop_
_entity.id
_entity.type
_entity.pdbx_description
1 polymer ?
#
loop_
_entity_poly.entity_id
_entity_poly.type
_entity_poly.pdbx_seq_one_letter_code
_entity_poly.pdbx_strand_id
1 'polypeptide(L)'
;MSRREVAARPRIAVQSARFLGIFLVVLGVAGWYDLPVVGAHGYLAYNTTLHVAHLALGLYLFCMSTTTETNSAVALFTVSGACLLFSAFSLWQLGSAEEGGVLDYVLVSRNGEYLHLTLAIVMGVLGKCNTASTQLFGHRE
;
A
#
# COMPACT_ATOMS: atom_id res chain seq x y z
N MET A 1 -13.48 -31.41 -31.40
CA MET A 1 -12.44 -30.80 -30.57
C MET A 1 -13.12 -29.86 -29.55
N SER A 2 -13.18 -30.29 -28.31
CA SER A 2 -13.79 -29.51 -27.20
C SER A 2 -12.92 -28.28 -26.97
N ARG A 3 -13.49 -27.09 -27.13
CA ARG A 3 -12.90 -25.86 -26.60
C ARG A 3 -12.92 -25.99 -25.08
N ARG A 4 -11.81 -26.45 -24.49
CA ARG A 4 -11.61 -26.32 -23.03
C ARG A 4 -11.74 -24.87 -22.72
N GLU A 5 -12.75 -24.51 -21.93
CA GLU A 5 -12.87 -23.22 -21.31
C GLU A 5 -11.56 -22.92 -20.62
N VAL A 6 -10.81 -21.98 -21.18
CA VAL A 6 -9.63 -21.43 -20.52
C VAL A 6 -10.20 -20.61 -19.35
N ALA A 7 -10.28 -21.27 -18.20
CA ALA A 7 -10.71 -20.62 -16.98
C ALA A 7 -9.90 -19.32 -16.82
N ALA A 8 -10.60 -18.18 -16.79
CA ALA A 8 -9.98 -16.88 -16.66
C ALA A 8 -9.15 -16.88 -15.37
N ARG A 9 -7.81 -16.81 -15.51
CA ARG A 9 -6.92 -16.79 -14.35
C ARG A 9 -7.26 -15.59 -13.48
N PRO A 10 -7.35 -15.77 -12.15
CA PRO A 10 -7.60 -14.66 -11.26
C PRO A 10 -6.45 -13.65 -11.36
N ARG A 11 -6.75 -12.43 -11.76
CA ARG A 11 -5.79 -11.32 -11.83
C ARG A 11 -5.56 -10.74 -10.44
N ILE A 12 -4.89 -11.51 -9.58
CA ILE A 12 -4.71 -11.20 -8.15
C ILE A 12 -4.04 -9.84 -7.96
N ALA A 13 -2.95 -9.57 -8.68
CA ALA A 13 -2.23 -8.30 -8.53
C ALA A 13 -3.09 -7.10 -8.96
N VAL A 14 -3.86 -7.22 -10.06
CA VAL A 14 -4.77 -6.16 -10.53
C VAL A 14 -5.86 -5.88 -9.49
N GLN A 15 -6.51 -6.92 -8.99
CA GLN A 15 -7.59 -6.76 -8.00
C GLN A 15 -7.05 -6.21 -6.68
N SER A 16 -5.91 -6.70 -6.22
CA SER A 16 -5.25 -6.23 -4.99
C SER A 16 -4.80 -4.77 -5.11
N ALA A 17 -4.15 -4.40 -6.22
CA ALA A 17 -3.73 -3.02 -6.45
C ALA A 17 -4.93 -2.07 -6.53
N ARG A 18 -6.02 -2.50 -7.16
CA ARG A 18 -7.26 -1.71 -7.22
C ARG A 18 -7.88 -1.52 -5.85
N PHE A 19 -8.06 -2.60 -5.10
CA PHE A 19 -8.67 -2.56 -3.76
C PHE A 19 -7.83 -1.72 -2.80
N LEU A 20 -6.51 -1.98 -2.72
CA LEU A 20 -5.60 -1.24 -1.84
C LEU A 20 -5.45 0.22 -2.28
N GLY A 21 -5.49 0.48 -3.59
CA GLY A 21 -5.51 1.85 -4.12
C GLY A 21 -6.73 2.63 -3.64
N ILE A 22 -7.93 2.06 -3.78
CA ILE A 22 -9.17 2.67 -3.26
C ILE A 22 -9.08 2.86 -1.75
N PHE A 23 -8.62 1.86 -1.02
CA PHE A 23 -8.48 1.93 0.44
C PHE A 23 -7.58 3.09 0.88
N LEU A 24 -6.41 3.27 0.25
CA LEU A 24 -5.49 4.38 0.55
C LEU A 24 -6.09 5.73 0.17
N VAL A 25 -6.81 5.83 -0.96
CA VAL A 25 -7.53 7.07 -1.31
C VAL A 25 -8.57 7.42 -0.25
N VAL A 26 -9.35 6.45 0.20
CA VAL A 26 -10.35 6.66 1.26
C VAL A 26 -9.69 7.11 2.57
N LEU A 27 -8.57 6.48 2.97
CA LEU A 27 -7.80 6.91 4.14
C LEU A 27 -7.29 8.35 3.99
N GLY A 28 -6.75 8.70 2.82
CA GLY A 28 -6.25 10.04 2.54
C GLY A 28 -7.35 11.10 2.62
N VAL A 29 -8.53 10.82 2.05
CA VAL A 29 -9.68 11.73 2.10
C VAL A 29 -10.25 11.82 3.52
N ALA A 30 -10.43 10.67 4.19
CA ALA A 30 -11.02 10.61 5.53
C ALA A 30 -10.22 11.40 6.56
N GLY A 31 -8.91 11.50 6.38
CA GLY A 31 -8.03 12.25 7.28
C GLY A 31 -8.32 13.75 7.35
N TRP A 32 -8.91 14.33 6.31
CA TRP A 32 -9.30 15.75 6.33
C TRP A 32 -10.58 16.02 7.13
N TYR A 33 -11.36 15.01 7.45
CA TYR A 33 -12.60 15.15 8.20
C TYR A 33 -12.44 14.94 9.70
N ASP A 34 -11.20 14.74 10.19
CA ASP A 34 -10.86 14.51 11.61
C ASP A 34 -11.79 13.48 12.28
N LEU A 35 -11.97 12.34 11.61
CA LEU A 35 -12.82 11.26 12.10
C LEU A 35 -12.18 10.57 13.31
N PRO A 36 -12.97 9.98 14.24
CA PRO A 36 -12.44 9.31 15.44
C PRO A 36 -11.43 8.19 15.15
N VAL A 37 -11.47 7.63 13.96
CA VAL A 37 -10.53 6.56 13.52
C VAL A 37 -9.33 7.14 12.79
N VAL A 38 -9.55 8.14 11.93
CA VAL A 38 -8.53 8.74 11.06
C VAL A 38 -8.61 10.25 11.17
N GLY A 39 -7.51 10.89 11.53
CA GLY A 39 -7.46 12.34 11.69
C GLY A 39 -6.39 12.76 12.67
N ALA A 40 -6.24 14.05 12.91
CA ALA A 40 -5.20 14.58 13.79
C ALA A 40 -5.32 14.07 15.24
N HIS A 41 -6.54 13.80 15.70
CA HIS A 41 -6.85 13.31 17.05
C HIS A 41 -7.40 11.88 17.05
N GLY A 42 -7.41 11.21 15.88
CA GLY A 42 -7.95 9.86 15.72
C GLY A 42 -7.03 8.76 16.26
N TYR A 43 -7.54 7.53 16.31
CA TYR A 43 -6.78 6.34 16.68
C TYR A 43 -5.58 6.11 15.75
N LEU A 44 -5.73 6.43 14.46
CA LEU A 44 -4.67 6.54 13.46
C LEU A 44 -4.39 8.03 13.26
N ALA A 45 -3.63 8.64 14.18
CA ALA A 45 -3.30 10.06 14.08
C ALA A 45 -2.31 10.27 12.92
N TYR A 46 -2.73 11.03 11.93
CA TYR A 46 -1.95 11.40 10.77
C TYR A 46 -2.02 12.90 10.54
N ASN A 47 -0.94 13.47 10.02
CA ASN A 47 -0.94 14.85 9.59
C ASN A 47 -1.32 14.99 8.10
N THR A 48 -1.50 16.23 7.65
CA THR A 48 -1.86 16.56 6.26
C THR A 48 -0.89 15.94 5.22
N THR A 49 0.40 15.88 5.54
CA THR A 49 1.43 15.31 4.64
C THR A 49 1.16 13.85 4.38
N LEU A 50 0.80 13.08 5.42
CA LEU A 50 0.45 11.67 5.28
C LEU A 50 -0.87 11.47 4.51
N HIS A 51 -1.85 12.36 4.70
CA HIS A 51 -3.09 12.28 3.92
C HIS A 51 -2.83 12.47 2.43
N VAL A 52 -1.97 13.44 2.07
CA VAL A 52 -1.55 13.65 0.68
C VAL A 52 -0.76 12.44 0.16
N ALA A 53 0.14 11.87 0.97
CA ALA A 53 0.88 10.68 0.59
C ALA A 53 -0.04 9.47 0.33
N HIS A 54 -1.02 9.23 1.21
CA HIS A 54 -2.01 8.16 1.01
C HIS A 54 -2.81 8.36 -0.28
N LEU A 55 -3.24 9.59 -0.57
CA LEU A 55 -3.92 9.90 -1.84
C LEU A 55 -3.03 9.61 -3.05
N ALA A 56 -1.78 10.09 -3.03
CA ALA A 56 -0.86 9.90 -4.15
C ALA A 56 -0.54 8.41 -4.40
N LEU A 57 -0.23 7.66 -3.33
CA LEU A 57 0.05 6.22 -3.42
C LEU A 57 -1.19 5.43 -3.81
N GLY A 58 -2.36 5.81 -3.29
CA GLY A 58 -3.63 5.17 -3.63
C GLY A 58 -4.00 5.38 -5.10
N LEU A 59 -3.88 6.60 -5.61
CA LEU A 59 -4.10 6.91 -7.02
C LEU A 59 -3.09 6.18 -7.91
N TYR A 60 -1.82 6.13 -7.52
CA TYR A 60 -0.80 5.38 -8.25
C TYR A 60 -1.17 3.90 -8.37
N LEU A 61 -1.52 3.22 -7.27
CA LEU A 61 -1.96 1.81 -7.31
C LEU A 61 -3.20 1.63 -8.18
N PHE A 62 -4.18 2.51 -8.05
CA PHE A 62 -5.40 2.45 -8.83
C PHE A 62 -5.12 2.60 -10.32
N CYS A 63 -4.33 3.60 -10.73
CA CYS A 63 -3.93 3.79 -12.13
C CYS A 63 -3.17 2.58 -12.67
N MET A 64 -2.21 2.04 -11.92
CA MET A 64 -1.46 0.86 -12.35
C MET A 64 -2.33 -0.38 -12.46
N SER A 65 -3.40 -0.49 -11.67
CA SER A 65 -4.38 -1.57 -11.75
C SER A 65 -5.21 -1.57 -13.04
N THR A 66 -5.23 -0.47 -13.78
CA THR A 66 -5.92 -0.37 -15.07
C THR A 66 -5.06 -0.80 -16.27
N THR A 67 -3.79 -1.09 -16.04
CA THR A 67 -2.82 -1.46 -17.06
C THR A 67 -2.64 -2.98 -17.13
N THR A 68 -1.43 -3.48 -16.93
CA THR A 68 -1.10 -4.90 -16.98
C THR A 68 -0.96 -5.50 -15.58
N GLU A 69 -1.04 -6.82 -15.49
CA GLU A 69 -0.83 -7.55 -14.24
C GLU A 69 0.60 -7.37 -13.71
N THR A 70 1.59 -7.33 -14.58
CA THR A 70 2.99 -7.06 -14.23
C THR A 70 3.15 -5.67 -13.62
N ASN A 71 2.57 -4.66 -14.25
CA ASN A 71 2.63 -3.28 -13.73
C ASN A 71 1.94 -3.16 -12.38
N SER A 72 0.81 -3.84 -12.19
CA SER A 72 0.11 -3.90 -10.90
C SER A 72 0.97 -4.56 -9.82
N ALA A 73 1.68 -5.65 -10.14
CA ALA A 73 2.60 -6.31 -9.22
C ALA A 73 3.79 -5.41 -8.86
N VAL A 74 4.40 -4.76 -9.86
CA VAL A 74 5.49 -3.78 -9.63
C VAL A 74 5.01 -2.63 -8.75
N ALA A 75 3.82 -2.11 -9.00
CA ALA A 75 3.25 -1.04 -8.17
C ALA A 75 3.04 -1.48 -6.72
N LEU A 76 2.54 -2.71 -6.49
CA LEU A 76 2.41 -3.26 -5.15
C LEU A 76 3.76 -3.36 -4.43
N PHE A 77 4.82 -3.83 -5.11
CA PHE A 77 6.17 -3.86 -4.55
C PHE A 77 6.72 -2.45 -4.26
N THR A 78 6.50 -1.51 -5.16
CA THR A 78 6.98 -0.13 -4.98
C THR A 78 6.33 0.51 -3.74
N VAL A 79 5.02 0.39 -3.59
CA VAL A 79 4.29 0.94 -2.44
C VAL A 79 4.64 0.17 -1.15
N SER A 80 4.80 -1.16 -1.22
CA SER A 80 5.29 -1.98 -0.12
C SER A 80 6.65 -1.48 0.38
N GLY A 81 7.61 -1.29 -0.53
CA GLY A 81 8.95 -0.77 -0.21
C GLY A 81 8.90 0.63 0.40
N ALA A 82 8.08 1.52 -0.15
CA ALA A 82 7.90 2.87 0.40
C ALA A 82 7.34 2.83 1.83
N CYS A 83 6.32 1.99 2.10
CA CYS A 83 5.76 1.82 3.44
C CYS A 83 6.78 1.22 4.42
N LEU A 84 7.59 0.23 3.99
CA LEU A 84 8.65 -0.34 4.83
C LEU A 84 9.72 0.67 5.21
N LEU A 85 10.22 1.44 4.23
CA LEU A 85 11.21 2.47 4.46
C LEU A 85 10.69 3.56 5.39
N PHE A 86 9.44 3.97 5.17
CA PHE A 86 8.78 4.95 6.01
C PHE A 86 8.64 4.45 7.45
N SER A 87 8.12 3.23 7.65
CA SER A 87 7.98 2.63 8.98
C SER A 87 9.34 2.43 9.68
N ALA A 88 10.36 1.99 8.96
CA ALA A 88 11.70 1.83 9.51
C ALA A 88 12.27 3.17 9.99
N PHE A 89 12.09 4.22 9.21
CA PHE A 89 12.54 5.56 9.55
C PHE A 89 11.78 6.13 10.76
N SER A 90 10.45 5.98 10.80
CA SER A 90 9.62 6.42 11.92
C SER A 90 9.96 5.67 13.21
N LEU A 91 10.13 4.36 13.15
CA LEU A 91 10.52 3.55 14.32
C LEU A 91 11.91 3.93 14.85
N TRP A 92 12.85 4.21 13.95
CA TRP A 92 14.18 4.68 14.33
C TRP A 92 14.11 6.02 15.09
N GLN A 93 13.30 6.97 14.61
CA GLN A 93 13.16 8.26 15.28
C GLN A 93 12.40 8.17 16.62
N LEU A 94 11.37 7.31 16.71
CA LEU A 94 10.70 7.05 18.00
C LEU A 94 11.64 6.46 19.05
N GLY A 95 12.73 5.77 18.63
CA GLY A 95 13.77 5.24 19.51
C GLY A 95 14.83 6.27 19.91
N SER A 96 15.02 7.34 19.16
CA SER A 96 16.07 8.34 19.41
C SER A 96 15.69 9.45 20.38
N ALA A 97 14.47 9.51 20.89
CA ALA A 97 13.96 10.36 21.97
C ALA A 97 14.39 11.87 21.96
N GLU A 98 14.80 12.40 20.82
CA GLU A 98 15.05 13.83 20.67
C GLU A 98 13.77 14.54 20.27
N GLU A 99 13.16 15.25 21.22
CA GLU A 99 12.05 16.16 20.99
C GLU A 99 12.50 17.25 20.01
N GLY A 100 11.84 17.41 18.87
CA GLY A 100 12.06 18.51 17.93
C GLY A 100 12.72 18.15 16.60
N GLY A 101 12.65 16.90 16.15
CA GLY A 101 13.17 16.46 14.85
C GLY A 101 12.25 16.80 13.67
N VAL A 102 12.76 16.57 12.46
CA VAL A 102 12.05 16.75 11.17
C VAL A 102 10.68 16.07 11.12
N LEU A 103 10.36 15.17 12.06
CA LEU A 103 9.11 14.45 12.17
C LEU A 103 7.97 15.18 12.86
N ASP A 104 8.17 16.37 13.44
CA ASP A 104 7.02 17.20 13.84
C ASP A 104 6.10 17.51 12.65
N TYR A 105 6.63 17.40 11.43
CA TYR A 105 5.85 17.50 10.18
C TYR A 105 5.18 16.19 9.74
N VAL A 106 5.56 15.06 10.32
CA VAL A 106 5.02 13.73 9.96
C VAL A 106 4.62 13.01 11.26
N LEU A 107 3.63 13.56 11.95
CA LEU A 107 3.07 12.94 13.13
C LEU A 107 2.41 11.62 12.75
N VAL A 108 3.03 10.51 13.15
CA VAL A 108 2.48 9.17 13.01
C VAL A 108 2.28 8.58 14.40
N SER A 109 1.06 8.16 14.67
CA SER A 109 0.80 7.40 15.88
C SER A 109 1.45 6.02 15.78
N ARG A 110 1.81 5.42 16.92
CA ARG A 110 2.33 4.04 16.97
C ARG A 110 1.39 3.04 16.25
N ASN A 111 0.09 3.26 16.35
CA ASN A 111 -0.91 2.44 15.66
C ASN A 111 -0.88 2.63 14.13
N GLY A 112 -0.61 3.86 13.67
CA GLY A 112 -0.40 4.17 12.26
C GLY A 112 0.82 3.45 11.70
N GLU A 113 1.91 3.33 12.46
CA GLU A 113 3.10 2.58 12.06
C GLU A 113 2.82 1.09 11.89
N TYR A 114 2.08 0.48 12.81
CA TYR A 114 1.67 -0.92 12.66
C TYR A 114 0.80 -1.13 11.43
N LEU A 115 -0.06 -0.17 11.08
CA LEU A 115 -0.83 -0.24 9.85
C LEU A 115 0.06 -0.20 8.61
N HIS A 116 1.02 0.75 8.54
CA HIS A 116 1.97 0.84 7.42
C HIS A 116 2.79 -0.44 7.27
N LEU A 117 3.30 -0.98 8.36
CA LEU A 117 4.07 -2.24 8.34
C LEU A 117 3.20 -3.42 7.85
N THR A 118 1.97 -3.51 8.34
CA THR A 118 1.02 -4.55 7.91
C THR A 118 0.70 -4.42 6.42
N LEU A 119 0.40 -3.21 5.94
CA LEU A 119 0.15 -2.95 4.53
C LEU A 119 1.36 -3.28 3.66
N ALA A 120 2.57 -2.93 4.12
CA ALA A 120 3.80 -3.26 3.41
C ALA A 120 3.97 -4.76 3.22
N ILE A 121 3.79 -5.55 4.28
CA ILE A 121 3.88 -7.02 4.22
C ILE A 121 2.81 -7.58 3.27
N VAL A 122 1.56 -7.18 3.43
CA VAL A 122 0.45 -7.67 2.61
C VAL A 122 0.69 -7.35 1.13
N MET A 123 1.07 -6.11 0.80
CA MET A 123 1.34 -5.71 -0.59
C MET A 123 2.53 -6.47 -1.18
N GLY A 124 3.59 -6.66 -0.41
CA GLY A 124 4.76 -7.44 -0.83
C GLY A 124 4.40 -8.90 -1.15
N VAL A 125 3.62 -9.55 -0.29
CA VAL A 125 3.15 -10.93 -0.50
C VAL A 125 2.24 -11.01 -1.73
N LEU A 126 1.27 -10.12 -1.89
CA LEU A 126 0.35 -10.10 -3.02
C LEU A 126 1.07 -9.85 -4.35
N GLY A 127 2.08 -8.95 -4.35
CA GLY A 127 2.95 -8.74 -5.51
C GLY A 127 3.72 -10.00 -5.89
N LYS A 128 4.29 -10.73 -4.90
CA LYS A 128 5.06 -11.96 -5.13
C LYS A 128 4.20 -13.13 -5.61
N CYS A 129 3.00 -13.29 -5.10
CA CYS A 129 2.10 -14.38 -5.52
C CYS A 129 1.82 -14.34 -7.02
N ASN A 130 1.81 -13.14 -7.62
CA ASN A 130 1.60 -12.99 -9.05
C ASN A 130 2.83 -13.38 -9.87
N THR A 131 4.05 -13.00 -9.44
CA THR A 131 5.29 -13.34 -10.18
C THR A 131 5.52 -14.86 -10.20
N ALA A 132 5.24 -15.56 -9.12
CA ALA A 132 5.36 -17.01 -9.04
C ALA A 132 4.39 -17.72 -10.00
N SER A 133 3.17 -17.23 -10.17
CA SER A 133 2.20 -17.82 -11.09
C SER A 133 2.61 -17.66 -12.55
N THR A 134 3.27 -16.57 -12.91
CA THR A 134 3.73 -16.32 -14.30
C THR A 134 4.90 -17.23 -14.66
N GLN A 135 5.80 -17.53 -13.73
CA GLN A 135 6.95 -18.41 -13.98
C GLN A 135 6.57 -19.89 -14.10
N LEU A 136 5.59 -20.35 -13.30
CA LEU A 136 5.15 -21.76 -13.33
C LEU A 136 4.43 -22.14 -14.64
N PHE A 137 3.90 -21.17 -15.37
CA PHE A 137 3.10 -21.43 -16.57
C PHE A 137 3.70 -20.86 -17.86
N GLY A 138 4.79 -20.09 -17.78
CA GLY A 138 5.49 -19.48 -18.94
C GLY A 138 6.43 -20.44 -19.70
N HIS A 139 6.67 -21.65 -19.22
CA HIS A 139 7.54 -22.65 -19.84
C HIS A 139 6.81 -23.68 -20.70
N ARG A 140 5.62 -23.37 -21.22
CA ARG A 140 4.87 -24.27 -22.13
C ARG A 140 4.61 -23.61 -23.48
N GLU A 141 5.63 -23.02 -24.08
CA GLU A 141 5.65 -22.76 -25.53
C GLU A 141 6.78 -23.51 -26.19
#